data_eaa8f67f8be363206504fb1d9e5a057e
#
_entry.id   eaa8f67f8be363206504fb1d9e5a057e
#
_cell.length_a   1.000
_cell.length_b   1.000
_cell.length_c   1.000
_cell.angle_alpha   90.00
_cell.angle_beta   90.00
_cell.angle_gamma   90.00
#
_symmetry.space_group_name_H-M   'P 1'
#
loop_
_entity.id
_entity.type
_entity.pdbx_description
1 polymer ?
#
loop_
_entity_poly.entity_id
_entity_poly.type
_entity_poly.pdbx_seq_one_letter_code
_entity_poly.pdbx_strand_id
1 'polypeptide(L)'
;MNYTSTRGTVAVNETYALLHGLAEDGGLYVPALFPTNCLKYDDIKDKTYQEVAAVVLAKLFPCFSEAHLKEMINSAYSDANFSTRDIAPLHSLLEKVSVLELFHGRTQAFKDMALSLFPYLLVAAKEAEGETKEVLILTATSGDTGKAALEGFKDVPGTHIQVFYPTDGVSPMQAEQMQKQEGANVNVTAIHGNLDDAHQL
;
A
#
# COMPACT_ATOMS: atom_id res chain seq x y z
N MET A 1 -7.81 5.59 -16.81
CA MET A 1 -9.11 5.41 -16.10
C MET A 1 -9.42 6.68 -15.34
N ASN A 2 -10.70 7.05 -15.13
CA ASN A 2 -11.02 8.23 -14.30
C ASN A 2 -11.34 7.80 -12.87
N TYR A 3 -10.86 8.61 -11.92
CA TYR A 3 -11.14 8.50 -10.51
C TYR A 3 -11.93 9.73 -10.05
N THR A 4 -12.74 9.59 -9.04
CA THR A 4 -13.53 10.68 -8.45
C THR A 4 -13.49 10.60 -6.93
N SER A 5 -13.72 11.73 -6.26
CA SER A 5 -13.86 11.74 -4.81
C SER A 5 -15.12 11.00 -4.35
N THR A 6 -15.06 10.35 -3.19
CA THR A 6 -16.25 9.82 -2.51
C THR A 6 -17.22 10.90 -2.04
N ARG A 7 -16.82 12.18 -2.08
CA ARG A 7 -17.63 13.34 -1.67
C ARG A 7 -17.93 14.31 -2.80
N GLY A 8 -17.32 14.11 -3.98
CA GLY A 8 -17.45 15.03 -5.11
C GLY A 8 -17.52 14.30 -6.44
N THR A 9 -17.65 15.07 -7.51
CA THR A 9 -17.82 14.55 -8.88
C THR A 9 -16.67 14.95 -9.82
N VAL A 10 -15.68 15.70 -9.34
CA VAL A 10 -14.52 16.10 -10.15
C VAL A 10 -13.71 14.84 -10.47
N ALA A 11 -13.52 14.57 -11.75
CA ALA A 11 -12.75 13.45 -12.22
C ALA A 11 -11.28 13.81 -12.37
N VAL A 12 -10.41 12.92 -11.92
CA VAL A 12 -8.96 12.99 -12.08
C VAL A 12 -8.45 11.69 -12.73
N ASN A 13 -7.21 11.71 -13.25
CA ASN A 13 -6.59 10.48 -13.73
C ASN A 13 -6.05 9.63 -12.55
N GLU A 14 -5.66 8.42 -12.84
CA GLU A 14 -5.17 7.46 -11.84
C GLU A 14 -3.87 7.88 -11.18
N THR A 15 -2.96 8.51 -11.92
CA THR A 15 -1.66 8.97 -11.42
C THR A 15 -1.82 10.13 -10.45
N TYR A 16 -2.72 11.07 -10.76
CA TYR A 16 -3.09 12.13 -9.85
C TYR A 16 -3.70 11.58 -8.55
N ALA A 17 -4.62 10.61 -8.65
CA ALA A 17 -5.24 9.97 -7.49
C ALA A 17 -4.22 9.26 -6.59
N LEU A 18 -3.21 8.59 -7.18
CA LEU A 18 -2.12 7.94 -6.43
C LEU A 18 -1.25 8.95 -5.66
N LEU A 19 -0.94 10.10 -6.29
CA LEU A 19 -0.08 11.11 -5.68
C LEU A 19 -0.75 11.90 -4.56
N HIS A 20 -2.04 12.22 -4.70
CA HIS A 20 -2.72 13.11 -3.79
C HIS A 20 -3.44 12.37 -2.64
N GLY A 21 -3.77 11.08 -2.83
CA GLY A 21 -4.42 10.24 -1.82
C GLY A 21 -5.80 10.74 -1.40
N LEU A 22 -5.87 11.94 -0.81
CA LEU A 22 -7.11 12.63 -0.45
C LEU A 22 -7.47 13.68 -1.50
N ALA A 23 -8.76 13.77 -1.81
CA ALA A 23 -9.30 14.84 -2.63
C ALA A 23 -9.42 16.15 -1.82
N GLU A 24 -9.48 17.29 -2.51
CA GLU A 24 -9.60 18.63 -1.88
C GLU A 24 -10.84 18.77 -0.97
N ASP A 25 -11.91 18.00 -1.26
CA ASP A 25 -13.12 17.93 -0.45
C ASP A 25 -13.02 16.99 0.76
N GLY A 26 -11.85 16.39 0.99
CA GLY A 26 -11.57 15.44 2.06
C GLY A 26 -12.13 14.03 1.81
N GLY A 27 -12.59 13.75 0.59
CA GLY A 27 -13.00 12.40 0.17
C GLY A 27 -11.80 11.55 -0.27
N LEU A 28 -12.04 10.25 -0.45
CA LEU A 28 -11.07 9.31 -1.02
C LEU A 28 -11.28 9.19 -2.52
N TYR A 29 -10.20 9.03 -3.29
CA TYR A 29 -10.31 8.74 -4.70
C TYR A 29 -10.70 7.28 -4.93
N VAL A 30 -11.76 7.09 -5.72
CA VAL A 30 -12.26 5.78 -6.16
C VAL A 30 -12.46 5.79 -7.67
N PRO A 31 -12.40 4.64 -8.36
CA PRO A 31 -12.77 4.59 -9.78
C PRO A 31 -14.14 5.20 -10.02
N ALA A 32 -14.23 6.18 -10.93
CA ALA A 32 -15.49 6.84 -11.27
C ALA A 32 -16.52 5.85 -11.84
N LEU A 33 -16.01 4.82 -12.52
CA LEU A 33 -16.79 3.67 -12.95
C LEU A 33 -15.99 2.41 -12.56
N PHE A 34 -16.54 1.63 -11.64
CA PHE A 34 -15.90 0.38 -11.24
C PHE A 34 -15.96 -0.63 -12.39
N PRO A 35 -14.83 -1.26 -12.78
CA PRO A 35 -14.82 -2.20 -13.89
C PRO A 35 -15.58 -3.47 -13.52
N THR A 36 -16.86 -3.53 -13.90
CA THR A 36 -17.72 -4.69 -13.70
C THR A 36 -17.56 -5.70 -14.84
N ASN A 37 -17.70 -6.99 -14.52
CA ASN A 37 -17.59 -8.11 -15.49
C ASN A 37 -16.27 -8.15 -16.28
N CYS A 38 -15.20 -7.56 -15.75
CA CYS A 38 -13.91 -7.50 -16.43
C CYS A 38 -13.02 -8.72 -16.18
N LEU A 39 -13.37 -9.57 -15.22
CA LEU A 39 -12.66 -10.79 -14.87
C LEU A 39 -13.65 -11.94 -14.66
N LYS A 40 -13.34 -13.09 -15.23
CA LYS A 40 -14.00 -14.36 -14.93
C LYS A 40 -13.10 -15.21 -14.06
N TYR A 41 -13.68 -16.09 -13.26
CA TYR A 41 -12.91 -17.03 -12.44
C TYR A 41 -11.90 -17.84 -13.26
N ASP A 42 -12.32 -18.31 -14.46
CA ASP A 42 -11.44 -19.07 -15.37
C ASP A 42 -10.22 -18.27 -15.85
N ASP A 43 -10.28 -16.95 -15.85
CA ASP A 43 -9.15 -16.10 -16.25
C ASP A 43 -8.04 -16.05 -15.19
N ILE A 44 -8.34 -16.41 -13.93
CA ILE A 44 -7.43 -16.24 -12.79
C ILE A 44 -7.15 -17.52 -11.98
N LYS A 45 -7.98 -18.56 -12.07
CA LYS A 45 -7.95 -19.75 -11.19
C LYS A 45 -6.61 -20.50 -11.13
N ASP A 46 -5.85 -20.50 -12.26
CA ASP A 46 -4.57 -21.21 -12.39
C ASP A 46 -3.36 -20.25 -12.39
N LYS A 47 -3.56 -18.99 -11.94
CA LYS A 47 -2.52 -17.97 -11.92
C LYS A 47 -1.89 -17.85 -10.54
N THR A 48 -0.61 -17.46 -10.54
CA THR A 48 0.10 -17.05 -9.33
C THR A 48 -0.46 -15.74 -8.78
N TYR A 49 -0.15 -15.42 -7.53
CA TYR A 49 -0.53 -14.14 -6.92
C TYR A 49 -0.10 -12.95 -7.77
N GLN A 50 1.15 -12.94 -8.26
CA GLN A 50 1.70 -11.88 -9.10
C GLN A 50 0.96 -11.75 -10.44
N GLU A 51 0.60 -12.87 -11.06
CA GLU A 51 -0.15 -12.87 -12.33
C GLU A 51 -1.58 -12.35 -12.13
N VAL A 52 -2.24 -12.70 -11.02
CA VAL A 52 -3.56 -12.14 -10.66
C VAL A 52 -3.44 -10.65 -10.39
N ALA A 53 -2.42 -10.23 -9.63
CA ALA A 53 -2.17 -8.82 -9.35
C ALA A 53 -1.98 -8.01 -10.65
N ALA A 54 -1.22 -8.54 -11.62
CA ALA A 54 -1.01 -7.89 -12.92
C ALA A 54 -2.33 -7.70 -13.68
N VAL A 55 -3.18 -8.71 -13.71
CA VAL A 55 -4.49 -8.63 -14.39
C VAL A 55 -5.41 -7.60 -13.72
N VAL A 56 -5.45 -7.57 -12.39
CA VAL A 56 -6.28 -6.63 -11.61
C VAL A 56 -5.76 -5.20 -11.76
N LEU A 57 -4.46 -4.99 -11.57
CA LEU A 57 -3.86 -3.64 -11.60
C LEU A 57 -3.91 -3.03 -13.00
N ALA A 58 -3.78 -3.83 -14.07
CA ALA A 58 -3.96 -3.33 -15.44
C ALA A 58 -5.38 -2.78 -15.69
N LYS A 59 -6.39 -3.21 -14.94
CA LYS A 59 -7.75 -2.67 -15.01
C LYS A 59 -7.91 -1.38 -14.20
N LEU A 60 -7.20 -1.27 -13.08
CA LEU A 60 -7.28 -0.10 -12.21
C LEU A 60 -6.33 1.02 -12.66
N PHE A 61 -5.17 0.67 -13.20
CA PHE A 61 -4.12 1.62 -13.60
C PHE A 61 -3.68 1.40 -15.06
N PRO A 62 -4.58 1.57 -16.04
CA PRO A 62 -4.25 1.38 -17.46
C PRO A 62 -3.25 2.41 -18.01
N CYS A 63 -2.86 3.42 -17.23
CA CYS A 63 -1.78 4.35 -17.55
C CYS A 63 -0.40 3.69 -17.57
N PHE A 64 -0.20 2.61 -16.81
CA PHE A 64 1.05 1.87 -16.80
C PHE A 64 1.04 0.74 -17.84
N SER A 65 2.16 0.54 -18.52
CA SER A 65 2.31 -0.59 -19.44
C SER A 65 2.31 -1.93 -18.68
N GLU A 66 1.90 -3.00 -19.34
CA GLU A 66 1.92 -4.34 -18.76
C GLU A 66 3.32 -4.74 -18.26
N ALA A 67 4.37 -4.39 -19.01
CA ALA A 67 5.75 -4.66 -18.62
C ALA A 67 6.13 -3.92 -17.33
N HIS A 68 5.78 -2.64 -17.20
CA HIS A 68 6.07 -1.85 -16.03
C HIS A 68 5.28 -2.33 -14.80
N LEU A 69 3.99 -2.68 -14.97
CA LEU A 69 3.20 -3.30 -13.89
C LEU A 69 3.82 -4.61 -13.41
N LYS A 70 4.25 -5.49 -14.30
CA LYS A 70 4.92 -6.75 -13.96
C LYS A 70 6.23 -6.52 -13.20
N GLU A 71 7.03 -5.53 -13.60
CA GLU A 71 8.27 -5.18 -12.90
C GLU A 71 7.99 -4.73 -11.45
N MET A 72 7.05 -3.80 -11.25
CA MET A 72 6.64 -3.33 -9.92
C MET A 72 6.11 -4.48 -9.06
N ILE A 73 5.24 -5.33 -9.61
CA ILE A 73 4.64 -6.46 -8.91
C ILE A 73 5.70 -7.48 -8.50
N ASN A 74 6.61 -7.85 -9.40
CA ASN A 74 7.67 -8.81 -9.10
C ASN A 74 8.67 -8.27 -8.07
N SER A 75 8.95 -6.98 -8.07
CA SER A 75 9.78 -6.33 -7.06
C SER A 75 9.09 -6.32 -5.70
N ALA A 76 7.80 -5.98 -5.67
CA ALA A 76 7.01 -5.92 -4.44
C ALA A 76 6.82 -7.29 -3.80
N TYR A 77 6.41 -8.28 -4.59
CA TYR A 77 6.07 -9.63 -4.14
C TYR A 77 7.18 -10.64 -4.47
N SER A 78 8.38 -10.34 -4.00
CA SER A 78 9.59 -11.14 -4.21
C SER A 78 9.94 -11.97 -2.97
N ASP A 79 10.80 -12.97 -3.14
CA ASP A 79 11.38 -13.78 -2.05
C ASP A 79 12.17 -12.92 -1.03
N ALA A 80 12.56 -11.69 -1.39
CA ALA A 80 13.18 -10.74 -0.47
C ALA A 80 12.16 -10.08 0.48
N ASN A 81 10.90 -10.00 0.09
CA ASN A 81 9.83 -9.32 0.83
C ASN A 81 8.86 -10.29 1.50
N PHE A 82 8.70 -11.50 0.96
CA PHE A 82 7.77 -12.50 1.45
C PHE A 82 8.46 -13.84 1.67
N SER A 83 8.14 -14.49 2.78
CA SER A 83 8.73 -15.77 3.19
C SER A 83 8.17 -16.99 2.41
N THR A 84 7.14 -16.79 1.60
CA THR A 84 6.55 -17.82 0.73
C THR A 84 6.27 -17.28 -0.67
N ARG A 85 6.43 -18.13 -1.69
CA ARG A 85 6.14 -17.79 -3.09
C ARG A 85 4.66 -17.61 -3.39
N ASP A 86 3.80 -18.24 -2.60
CA ASP A 86 2.35 -18.10 -2.74
C ASP A 86 1.84 -16.75 -2.24
N ILE A 87 2.69 -15.97 -1.56
CA ILE A 87 2.43 -14.65 -0.99
C ILE A 87 1.32 -14.67 0.07
N ALA A 88 0.15 -15.21 -0.26
CA ALA A 88 -1.02 -15.36 0.59
C ALA A 88 -1.58 -16.79 0.48
N PRO A 89 -0.90 -17.79 1.05
CA PRO A 89 -1.34 -19.17 0.95
C PRO A 89 -2.65 -19.42 1.68
N LEU A 90 -3.43 -20.36 1.15
CA LEU A 90 -4.69 -20.81 1.71
C LEU A 90 -4.51 -22.21 2.31
N HIS A 91 -4.65 -22.31 3.64
CA HIS A 91 -4.58 -23.58 4.38
C HIS A 91 -5.96 -24.09 4.76
N SER A 92 -6.28 -25.32 4.35
CA SER A 92 -7.48 -26.01 4.81
C SER A 92 -7.25 -26.57 6.21
N LEU A 93 -8.05 -26.10 7.17
CA LEU A 93 -8.05 -26.62 8.55
C LEU A 93 -9.04 -27.76 8.73
N LEU A 94 -10.23 -27.65 8.12
CA LEU A 94 -11.32 -28.63 8.17
C LEU A 94 -11.96 -28.71 6.79
N GLU A 95 -12.85 -29.68 6.58
CA GLU A 95 -13.54 -29.92 5.29
C GLU A 95 -14.16 -28.65 4.66
N LYS A 96 -14.63 -27.71 5.51
CA LYS A 96 -15.30 -26.47 5.04
C LYS A 96 -14.70 -25.19 5.62
N VAL A 97 -13.51 -25.28 6.22
CA VAL A 97 -12.84 -24.13 6.86
C VAL A 97 -11.42 -24.03 6.35
N SER A 98 -11.11 -22.89 5.77
CA SER A 98 -9.75 -22.57 5.32
C SER A 98 -9.31 -21.24 5.94
N VAL A 99 -8.00 -21.09 6.14
CA VAL A 99 -7.36 -19.88 6.62
C VAL A 99 -6.51 -19.30 5.50
N LEU A 100 -6.76 -18.04 5.15
CA LEU A 100 -5.90 -17.26 4.28
C LEU A 100 -4.82 -16.60 5.14
N GLU A 101 -3.56 -16.95 4.91
CA GLU A 101 -2.43 -16.42 5.67
C GLU A 101 -1.91 -15.12 5.05
N LEU A 102 -1.95 -14.02 5.80
CA LEU A 102 -1.53 -12.70 5.34
C LEU A 102 -0.32 -12.15 6.11
N PHE A 103 0.44 -13.04 6.77
CA PHE A 103 1.55 -12.67 7.66
C PHE A 103 2.94 -13.03 7.09
N HIS A 104 3.04 -13.33 5.81
CA HIS A 104 4.29 -13.74 5.17
C HIS A 104 5.18 -12.57 4.71
N GLY A 105 4.71 -11.34 4.85
CA GLY A 105 5.48 -10.14 4.54
C GLY A 105 6.52 -9.78 5.62
N ARG A 106 7.33 -8.76 5.36
CA ARG A 106 8.46 -8.34 6.22
C ARG A 106 8.04 -7.97 7.64
N THR A 107 6.87 -7.37 7.82
CA THR A 107 6.39 -6.96 9.14
C THR A 107 5.45 -7.96 9.79
N GLN A 108 5.12 -9.04 9.08
CA GLN A 108 4.16 -10.06 9.47
C GLN A 108 2.74 -9.53 9.71
N ALA A 109 2.46 -8.31 9.26
CA ALA A 109 1.13 -7.73 9.27
C ALA A 109 0.50 -7.82 7.87
N PHE A 110 -0.83 -7.97 7.80
CA PHE A 110 -1.55 -8.03 6.52
C PHE A 110 -1.38 -6.74 5.68
N LYS A 111 -0.96 -5.66 6.30
CA LYS A 111 -0.65 -4.38 5.64
C LYS A 111 0.48 -4.49 4.61
N ASP A 112 1.37 -5.46 4.78
CA ASP A 112 2.45 -5.73 3.83
C ASP A 112 1.92 -6.06 2.43
N MET A 113 0.71 -6.64 2.33
CA MET A 113 0.06 -6.94 1.05
C MET A 113 -0.11 -5.71 0.16
N ALA A 114 -0.43 -4.55 0.75
CA ALA A 114 -0.59 -3.30 0.02
C ALA A 114 0.69 -2.45 0.04
N LEU A 115 1.33 -2.33 1.21
CA LEU A 115 2.44 -1.40 1.41
C LEU A 115 3.77 -1.88 0.82
N SER A 116 3.89 -3.14 0.41
CA SER A 116 5.02 -3.59 -0.41
C SER A 116 4.93 -3.12 -1.87
N LEU A 117 3.72 -2.91 -2.41
CA LEU A 117 3.51 -2.47 -3.79
C LEU A 117 3.35 -0.94 -3.92
N PHE A 118 2.70 -0.31 -2.94
CA PHE A 118 2.32 1.10 -3.02
C PHE A 118 3.50 2.05 -3.32
N PRO A 119 4.70 1.88 -2.75
CA PRO A 119 5.85 2.74 -3.07
C PRO A 119 6.21 2.73 -4.56
N TYR A 120 6.16 1.59 -5.22
CA TYR A 120 6.43 1.47 -6.66
C TYR A 120 5.38 2.20 -7.50
N LEU A 121 4.10 2.04 -7.15
CA LEU A 121 3.01 2.75 -7.82
C LEU A 121 3.12 4.27 -7.63
N LEU A 122 3.50 4.73 -6.43
CA LEU A 122 3.66 6.14 -6.12
C LEU A 122 4.80 6.77 -6.92
N VAL A 123 5.97 6.11 -6.96
CA VAL A 123 7.12 6.59 -7.75
C VAL A 123 6.79 6.63 -9.23
N ALA A 124 6.15 5.58 -9.77
CA ALA A 124 5.73 5.55 -11.17
C ALA A 124 4.69 6.64 -11.50
N ALA A 125 3.76 6.93 -10.59
CA ALA A 125 2.81 8.02 -10.73
C ALA A 125 3.50 9.39 -10.72
N LYS A 126 4.47 9.59 -9.83
CA LYS A 126 5.30 10.79 -9.74
C LYS A 126 6.05 11.06 -11.05
N GLU A 127 6.67 10.03 -11.61
CA GLU A 127 7.36 10.11 -12.90
C GLU A 127 6.40 10.45 -14.05
N ALA A 128 5.23 9.81 -14.09
CA ALA A 128 4.21 10.04 -15.12
C ALA A 128 3.63 11.47 -15.09
N GLU A 129 3.50 12.06 -13.91
CA GLU A 129 3.04 13.46 -13.73
C GLU A 129 4.19 14.48 -13.90
N GLY A 130 5.43 14.04 -14.04
CA GLY A 130 6.60 14.92 -14.12
C GLY A 130 6.87 15.68 -12.82
N GLU A 131 6.41 15.16 -11.66
CA GLU A 131 6.62 15.78 -10.36
C GLU A 131 8.07 15.58 -9.90
N THR A 132 8.78 16.68 -9.71
CA THR A 132 10.19 16.67 -9.29
C THR A 132 10.40 16.84 -7.78
N LYS A 133 9.37 17.32 -7.06
CA LYS A 133 9.45 17.48 -5.61
C LYS A 133 9.45 16.12 -4.92
N GLU A 134 10.07 16.07 -3.77
CA GLU A 134 9.98 14.89 -2.91
C GLU A 134 8.58 14.76 -2.31
N VAL A 135 8.13 13.52 -2.16
CA VAL A 135 6.82 13.21 -1.58
C VAL A 135 7.02 12.89 -0.09
N LEU A 136 6.34 13.63 0.77
CA LEU A 136 6.28 13.34 2.20
C LEU A 136 5.05 12.49 2.51
N ILE A 137 5.30 11.26 2.97
CA ILE A 137 4.26 10.35 3.46
C ILE A 137 4.06 10.61 4.95
N LEU A 138 2.86 11.08 5.32
CA LEU A 138 2.47 11.27 6.71
C LEU A 138 1.56 10.12 7.14
N THR A 139 1.88 9.49 8.26
CA THR A 139 1.11 8.37 8.78
C THR A 139 0.92 8.53 10.28
N ALA A 140 -0.34 8.57 10.73
CA ALA A 140 -0.70 8.38 12.12
C ALA A 140 -1.12 6.93 12.34
N THR A 141 -0.61 6.28 13.38
CA THR A 141 -0.78 4.83 13.56
C THR A 141 -0.86 4.43 15.02
N SER A 142 -1.58 3.34 15.25
CA SER A 142 -1.57 2.61 16.53
C SER A 142 -0.65 1.36 16.52
N GLY A 143 0.15 1.16 15.43
CA GLY A 143 1.10 0.04 15.37
C GLY A 143 1.38 -0.49 13.95
N ASP A 144 0.71 -1.56 13.52
CA ASP A 144 1.04 -2.35 12.34
C ASP A 144 1.11 -1.54 11.03
N THR A 145 0.19 -0.58 10.84
CA THR A 145 0.17 0.24 9.61
C THR A 145 1.41 1.11 9.50
N GLY A 146 1.82 1.74 10.61
CA GLY A 146 3.04 2.56 10.63
C GLY A 146 4.28 1.74 10.36
N LYS A 147 4.41 0.57 11.01
CA LYS A 147 5.55 -0.31 10.78
C LYS A 147 5.62 -0.78 9.33
N ALA A 148 4.51 -1.21 8.75
CA ALA A 148 4.47 -1.66 7.36
C ALA A 148 4.75 -0.51 6.37
N ALA A 149 4.27 0.71 6.65
CA ALA A 149 4.58 1.89 5.84
C ALA A 149 6.07 2.26 5.91
N LEU A 150 6.67 2.27 7.11
CA LEU A 150 8.09 2.51 7.30
C LEU A 150 8.94 1.51 6.51
N GLU A 151 8.61 0.23 6.58
CA GLU A 151 9.32 -0.82 5.86
C GLU A 151 9.14 -0.72 4.34
N GLY A 152 7.93 -0.39 3.88
CA GLY A 152 7.62 -0.26 2.46
C GLY A 152 8.31 0.95 1.81
N PHE A 153 8.40 2.09 2.51
CA PHE A 153 9.00 3.32 2.00
C PHE A 153 10.48 3.50 2.38
N LYS A 154 11.06 2.57 3.14
CA LYS A 154 12.47 2.61 3.52
C LYS A 154 13.36 2.76 2.29
N ASP A 155 14.18 3.82 2.29
CA ASP A 155 15.17 4.12 1.24
C ASP A 155 14.60 4.23 -0.19
N VAL A 156 13.29 4.49 -0.33
CA VAL A 156 12.65 4.72 -1.64
C VAL A 156 13.02 6.12 -2.13
N PRO A 157 13.70 6.26 -3.30
CA PRO A 157 14.16 7.54 -3.79
C PRO A 157 13.04 8.55 -4.02
N GLY A 158 13.28 9.80 -3.64
CA GLY A 158 12.32 10.90 -3.83
C GLY A 158 11.11 10.84 -2.91
N THR A 159 11.21 10.08 -1.81
CA THR A 159 10.19 10.02 -0.76
C THR A 159 10.80 10.22 0.61
N HIS A 160 10.01 10.79 1.52
CA HIS A 160 10.26 10.81 2.96
C HIS A 160 9.03 10.25 3.67
N ILE A 161 9.25 9.54 4.77
CA ILE A 161 8.14 9.05 5.59
C ILE A 161 8.29 9.54 7.02
N GLN A 162 7.22 10.13 7.55
CA GLN A 162 7.07 10.53 8.93
C GLN A 162 5.89 9.76 9.53
N VAL A 163 6.18 8.98 10.56
CA VAL A 163 5.16 8.25 11.32
C VAL A 163 4.99 8.90 12.68
N PHE A 164 3.74 9.17 13.06
CA PHE A 164 3.32 9.61 14.39
C PHE A 164 2.58 8.46 15.09
N TYR A 165 2.89 8.24 16.35
CA TYR A 165 2.17 7.26 17.15
C TYR A 165 1.93 7.76 18.58
N PRO A 166 0.77 7.44 19.19
CA PRO A 166 0.48 7.82 20.57
C PRO A 166 1.27 6.95 21.55
N THR A 167 1.88 7.59 22.57
CA THR A 167 2.64 6.85 23.60
C THR A 167 1.79 5.86 24.37
N ASP A 168 0.52 6.17 24.56
CA ASP A 168 -0.42 5.40 25.41
C ASP A 168 -1.32 4.43 24.62
N GLY A 169 -1.16 4.33 23.29
CA GLY A 169 -2.04 3.53 22.43
C GLY A 169 -1.35 2.43 21.63
N VAL A 170 -0.05 2.23 21.84
CA VAL A 170 0.78 1.28 21.10
C VAL A 170 1.43 0.30 22.06
N SER A 171 1.47 -0.99 21.70
CA SER A 171 2.19 -1.97 22.52
C SER A 171 3.69 -1.65 22.57
N PRO A 172 4.40 -1.96 23.67
CA PRO A 172 5.84 -1.74 23.77
C PRO A 172 6.63 -2.35 22.62
N MET A 173 6.23 -3.54 22.15
CA MET A 173 6.85 -4.23 21.02
C MET A 173 6.68 -3.44 19.72
N GLN A 174 5.48 -2.95 19.44
CA GLN A 174 5.21 -2.17 18.22
C GLN A 174 5.92 -0.81 18.24
N ALA A 175 5.96 -0.15 19.39
CA ALA A 175 6.72 1.09 19.57
C ALA A 175 8.21 0.86 19.30
N GLU A 176 8.78 -0.19 19.88
CA GLU A 176 10.19 -0.56 19.67
C GLU A 176 10.49 -0.91 18.20
N GLN A 177 9.61 -1.64 17.52
CA GLN A 177 9.76 -1.97 16.10
C GLN A 177 9.77 -0.71 15.22
N MET A 178 8.94 0.28 15.52
CA MET A 178 8.93 1.54 14.77
C MET A 178 10.17 2.39 15.07
N GLN A 179 10.55 2.54 16.34
CA GLN A 179 11.70 3.33 16.77
C GLN A 179 13.03 2.79 16.24
N LYS A 180 13.14 1.47 16.09
CA LYS A 180 14.34 0.80 15.55
C LYS A 180 14.36 0.72 14.03
N GLN A 181 13.33 1.27 13.34
CA GLN A 181 13.34 1.28 11.88
C GLN A 181 14.47 2.14 11.36
N GLU A 182 15.38 1.54 10.63
CA GLU A 182 16.47 2.22 9.93
C GLU A 182 16.03 2.62 8.52
N GLY A 183 16.60 3.71 8.00
CA GLY A 183 16.37 4.24 6.66
C GLY A 183 16.77 5.72 6.58
N ALA A 184 17.39 6.14 5.50
CA ALA A 184 17.84 7.52 5.34
C ALA A 184 16.68 8.53 5.23
N ASN A 185 15.49 8.06 4.80
CA ASN A 185 14.29 8.86 4.58
C ASN A 185 13.18 8.59 5.60
N VAL A 186 13.50 7.91 6.71
CA VAL A 186 12.52 7.41 7.70
C VAL A 186 12.59 8.25 8.97
N ASN A 187 11.44 8.74 9.45
CA ASN A 187 11.31 9.42 10.74
C ASN A 187 10.11 8.87 11.53
N VAL A 188 10.29 8.76 12.83
CA VAL A 188 9.27 8.28 13.76
C VAL A 188 9.20 9.20 14.97
N THR A 189 8.00 9.67 15.30
CA THR A 189 7.76 10.59 16.43
C THR A 189 6.64 10.05 17.32
N ALA A 190 6.96 9.85 18.58
CA ALA A 190 5.95 9.59 19.61
C ALA A 190 5.26 10.89 20.01
N ILE A 191 3.95 10.87 20.17
CA ILE A 191 3.17 12.02 20.64
C ILE A 191 2.45 11.68 21.95
N HIS A 192 2.24 12.70 22.78
CA HIS A 192 1.35 12.58 23.94
C HIS A 192 -0.09 12.79 23.49
N GLY A 193 -0.96 11.84 23.78
CA GLY A 193 -2.36 11.83 23.36
C GLY A 193 -2.79 10.49 22.79
N ASN A 194 -3.89 10.49 22.06
CA ASN A 194 -4.46 9.32 21.41
C ASN A 194 -4.27 9.37 19.88
N LEU A 195 -4.80 8.38 19.18
CA LEU A 195 -4.69 8.29 17.72
C LEU A 195 -5.40 9.45 16.99
N ASP A 196 -6.51 9.94 17.54
CA ASP A 196 -7.25 11.06 16.95
C ASP A 196 -6.44 12.37 17.06
N ASP A 197 -5.69 12.55 18.17
CA ASP A 197 -4.76 13.68 18.33
C ASP A 197 -3.63 13.59 17.28
N ALA A 198 -3.14 12.39 16.98
CA ALA A 198 -2.12 12.17 15.94
C ALA A 198 -2.63 12.49 14.52
N HIS A 199 -3.93 12.30 14.26
CA HIS A 199 -4.53 12.61 12.97
C HIS A 199 -4.79 14.12 12.76
N GLN A 200 -4.70 14.93 13.80
CA GLN A 200 -4.94 16.38 13.74
C GLN A 200 -3.64 17.19 13.57
N LEU A 201 -2.49 16.54 13.58
CA LEU A 201 -1.18 17.15 13.33
C LEU A 201 -0.98 17.42 11.84
#